data_48f04d2a201ea6336b9f6969eda6f983
#
_entry.id   48f04d2a201ea6336b9f6969eda6f983
#
_cell.length_a   1.000
_cell.length_b   1.000
_cell.length_c   1.000
_cell.angle_alpha   90.00
_cell.angle_beta   90.00
_cell.angle_gamma   90.00
#
_symmetry.space_group_name_H-M   'P 1'
#
loop_
_entity.id
_entity.type
_entity.pdbx_description
1 polymer ?
#
loop_
_entity_poly.entity_id
_entity_poly.type
_entity_poly.pdbx_seq_one_letter_code
_entity_poly.pdbx_strand_id
1 'polypeptide(L)'
;MDKISNYDKSQILIDALPYIQKYNNKILVIKYGGNAMTNDELKDAVMNDIVLLSLVGIKVVLVHGGGPEINDMLKRLGIESRFVNGLRYTDDATIDVVKMVLSGKVNKELVQLLAQHKGNAVGLCGI
;
A
#
# COMPACT_ATOMS: atom_id res chain seq x y z
N MET A 1 -7.34 -28.41 3.31
CA MET A 1 -6.10 -27.76 3.80
C MET A 1 -5.62 -28.54 5.02
N ASP A 2 -4.52 -29.26 4.89
CA ASP A 2 -3.91 -29.96 6.01
C ASP A 2 -3.50 -28.93 7.08
N LYS A 3 -3.92 -29.17 8.31
CA LYS A 3 -3.59 -28.27 9.42
C LYS A 3 -2.08 -28.40 9.70
N ILE A 4 -1.33 -27.33 9.40
CA ILE A 4 0.08 -27.22 9.78
C ILE A 4 0.21 -27.53 11.29
N SER A 5 1.12 -28.45 11.65
CA SER A 5 1.30 -28.86 13.05
C SER A 5 1.86 -27.69 13.91
N ASN A 6 1.69 -27.78 15.21
CA ASN A 6 2.27 -26.76 16.12
C ASN A 6 3.80 -26.78 16.08
N TYR A 7 4.41 -27.92 15.82
CA TYR A 7 5.85 -28.05 15.62
C TYR A 7 6.30 -27.27 14.38
N ASP A 8 5.63 -27.48 13.23
CA ASP A 8 5.97 -26.76 11.98
C ASP A 8 5.80 -25.25 12.12
N LYS A 9 4.73 -24.80 12.82
CA LYS A 9 4.52 -23.37 13.10
C LYS A 9 5.67 -22.78 13.92
N SER A 10 6.15 -23.49 14.93
CA SER A 10 7.28 -23.03 15.76
C SER A 10 8.56 -22.99 14.94
N GLN A 11 8.79 -23.98 14.08
CA GLN A 11 9.95 -24.03 13.21
C GLN A 11 9.97 -22.87 12.21
N ILE A 12 8.83 -22.55 11.58
CA ILE A 12 8.71 -21.39 10.69
C ILE A 12 9.10 -20.08 11.39
N LEU A 13 8.67 -19.89 12.66
CA LEU A 13 9.03 -18.70 13.43
C LEU A 13 10.53 -18.65 13.77
N ILE A 14 11.14 -19.79 14.10
CA ILE A 14 12.58 -19.89 14.36
C ILE A 14 13.37 -19.58 13.07
N ASP A 15 12.94 -20.10 11.94
CA ASP A 15 13.58 -19.86 10.64
C ASP A 15 13.45 -18.39 10.18
N ALA A 16 12.40 -17.69 10.62
CA ALA A 16 12.23 -16.27 10.38
C ALA A 16 13.13 -15.37 11.25
N LEU A 17 13.61 -15.86 12.41
CA LEU A 17 14.33 -15.07 13.41
C LEU A 17 15.57 -14.35 12.86
N PRO A 18 16.46 -14.96 12.05
CA PRO A 18 17.61 -14.27 11.47
C PRO A 18 17.22 -13.07 10.60
N TYR A 19 16.11 -13.17 9.88
CA TYR A 19 15.59 -12.08 9.04
C TYR A 19 15.01 -10.95 9.91
N ILE A 20 14.24 -11.28 10.94
CA ILE A 20 13.71 -10.32 11.91
C ILE A 20 14.88 -9.57 12.55
N GLN A 21 15.91 -10.24 13.04
CA GLN A 21 17.09 -9.62 13.63
C GLN A 21 17.84 -8.71 12.64
N LYS A 22 18.01 -9.17 11.38
CA LYS A 22 18.71 -8.41 10.33
C LYS A 22 18.00 -7.10 9.98
N TYR A 23 16.67 -7.10 9.93
CA TYR A 23 15.86 -5.97 9.47
C TYR A 23 15.24 -5.16 10.60
N ASN A 24 15.34 -5.59 11.85
CA ASN A 24 14.87 -4.85 13.01
C ASN A 24 15.45 -3.42 13.02
N ASN A 25 14.62 -2.42 13.26
CA ASN A 25 14.94 -1.00 13.20
C ASN A 25 15.43 -0.46 11.84
N LYS A 26 15.43 -1.26 10.78
CA LYS A 26 15.72 -0.77 9.42
C LYS A 26 14.50 -0.12 8.81
N ILE A 27 14.74 0.83 7.90
CA ILE A 27 13.68 1.43 7.08
C ILE A 27 13.51 0.55 5.83
N LEU A 28 12.28 0.13 5.59
CA LEU A 28 11.90 -0.63 4.39
C LEU A 28 10.89 0.19 3.58
N VAL A 29 11.27 0.54 2.36
CA VAL A 29 10.37 1.24 1.43
C VAL A 29 9.66 0.21 0.56
N ILE A 30 8.35 0.18 0.64
CA ILE A 30 7.48 -0.72 -0.12
C ILE A 30 6.69 0.10 -1.14
N LYS A 31 6.85 -0.19 -2.43
CA LYS A 31 5.99 0.39 -3.47
C LYS A 31 4.71 -0.44 -3.59
N TYR A 32 3.57 0.20 -3.40
CA TYR A 32 2.24 -0.38 -3.50
C TYR A 32 1.49 0.15 -4.72
N GLY A 33 1.02 -0.74 -5.58
CA GLY A 33 0.33 -0.34 -6.82
C GLY A 33 -0.07 -1.53 -7.69
N GLY A 34 -0.58 -1.26 -8.88
CA GLY A 34 -1.01 -2.28 -9.82
C GLY A 34 -2.18 -3.12 -9.31
N ASN A 35 -2.16 -4.41 -9.59
CA ASN A 35 -3.25 -5.34 -9.24
C ASN A 35 -3.53 -5.44 -7.75
N ALA A 36 -2.53 -5.20 -6.90
CA ALA A 36 -2.71 -5.20 -5.44
C ALA A 36 -3.64 -4.07 -4.95
N MET A 37 -3.83 -3.01 -5.75
CA MET A 37 -4.77 -1.93 -5.41
C MET A 37 -6.21 -2.20 -5.84
N THR A 38 -6.40 -3.07 -6.84
CA THR A 38 -7.72 -3.33 -7.46
C THR A 38 -8.37 -4.63 -7.00
N ASN A 39 -7.62 -5.49 -6.33
CA ASN A 39 -8.12 -6.76 -5.77
C ASN A 39 -8.18 -6.65 -4.25
N ASP A 40 -9.37 -6.79 -3.67
CA ASP A 40 -9.59 -6.59 -2.23
C ASP A 40 -8.90 -7.65 -1.37
N GLU A 41 -8.81 -8.91 -1.82
CA GLU A 41 -8.09 -9.97 -1.09
C GLU A 41 -6.58 -9.69 -1.04
N LEU A 42 -5.99 -9.25 -2.17
CA LEU A 42 -4.58 -8.87 -2.21
C LEU A 42 -4.30 -7.62 -1.40
N LYS A 43 -5.21 -6.65 -1.42
CA LYS A 43 -5.13 -5.44 -0.62
C LYS A 43 -5.06 -5.77 0.88
N ASP A 44 -5.97 -6.61 1.33
CA ASP A 44 -6.07 -7.07 2.71
C ASP A 44 -4.82 -7.83 3.15
N ALA A 45 -4.35 -8.77 2.31
CA ALA A 45 -3.13 -9.52 2.56
C ALA A 45 -1.90 -8.61 2.69
N VAL A 46 -1.72 -7.64 1.78
CA VAL A 46 -0.61 -6.67 1.84
C VAL A 46 -0.66 -5.83 3.11
N MET A 47 -1.85 -5.39 3.55
CA MET A 47 -1.97 -4.62 4.80
C MET A 47 -1.60 -5.46 6.03
N ASN A 48 -1.99 -6.72 6.07
CA ASN A 48 -1.56 -7.65 7.12
C ASN A 48 -0.03 -7.82 7.14
N ASP A 49 0.60 -7.99 5.98
CA ASP A 49 2.05 -8.11 5.87
C ASP A 49 2.77 -6.85 6.36
N ILE A 50 2.27 -5.65 6.01
CA ILE A 50 2.82 -4.37 6.47
C ILE A 50 2.72 -4.25 7.99
N VAL A 51 1.59 -4.62 8.57
CA VAL A 51 1.40 -4.61 10.03
C VAL A 51 2.35 -5.60 10.69
N LEU A 52 2.49 -6.81 10.16
CA LEU A 52 3.44 -7.80 10.66
C LEU A 52 4.87 -7.25 10.64
N LEU A 53 5.33 -6.70 9.52
CA LEU A 53 6.66 -6.10 9.40
C LEU A 53 6.89 -4.99 10.43
N SER A 54 5.89 -4.15 10.66
CA SER A 54 5.95 -3.11 11.70
C SER A 54 6.04 -3.68 13.10
N LEU A 55 5.27 -4.73 13.41
CA LEU A 55 5.26 -5.39 14.73
C LEU A 55 6.59 -6.08 15.06
N VAL A 56 7.29 -6.62 14.06
CA VAL A 56 8.62 -7.20 14.26
C VAL A 56 9.75 -6.14 14.28
N GLY A 57 9.39 -4.84 14.30
CA GLY A 57 10.32 -3.75 14.51
C GLY A 57 10.93 -3.15 13.24
N ILE A 58 10.38 -3.45 12.07
CA ILE A 58 10.79 -2.80 10.81
C ILE A 58 10.04 -1.48 10.66
N LYS A 59 10.75 -0.40 10.26
CA LYS A 59 10.15 0.91 9.97
C LYS A 59 9.68 0.94 8.52
N VAL A 60 8.40 0.69 8.29
CA VAL A 60 7.83 0.60 6.94
C VAL A 60 7.45 1.98 6.42
N VAL A 61 7.90 2.29 5.20
CA VAL A 61 7.45 3.43 4.40
C VAL A 61 6.71 2.90 3.19
N LEU A 62 5.39 3.04 3.16
CA LEU A 62 4.55 2.59 2.05
C LEU A 62 4.40 3.72 1.03
N VAL A 63 4.92 3.52 -0.18
CA VAL A 63 4.78 4.46 -1.30
C VAL A 63 3.72 3.93 -2.24
N HIS A 64 2.59 4.62 -2.34
CA HIS A 64 1.46 4.18 -3.14
C HIS A 64 1.29 4.96 -4.44
N GLY A 65 0.66 4.33 -5.43
CA GLY A 65 0.10 4.95 -6.61
C GLY A 65 -1.40 5.25 -6.44
N GLY A 66 -2.13 5.33 -7.55
CA GLY A 66 -3.57 5.57 -7.59
C GLY A 66 -4.09 5.77 -9.02
N GLY A 67 -3.41 5.16 -9.99
CA GLY A 67 -3.79 5.29 -11.41
C GLY A 67 -5.23 4.91 -11.71
N PRO A 68 -5.73 3.75 -11.25
CA PRO A 68 -7.12 3.35 -11.43
C PRO A 68 -8.11 4.35 -10.84
N GLU A 69 -7.89 4.81 -9.61
CA GLU A 69 -8.74 5.76 -8.90
C GLU A 69 -8.74 7.15 -9.56
N ILE A 70 -7.59 7.59 -10.08
CA ILE A 70 -7.49 8.82 -10.88
C ILE A 70 -8.30 8.68 -12.16
N ASN A 71 -8.18 7.56 -12.89
CA ASN A 71 -8.93 7.33 -14.12
C ASN A 71 -10.44 7.32 -13.87
N ASP A 72 -10.89 6.65 -12.81
CA ASP A 72 -12.30 6.64 -12.42
C ASP A 72 -12.80 8.05 -12.12
N MET A 73 -12.06 8.82 -11.34
CA MET A 73 -12.47 10.18 -10.99
C MET A 73 -12.49 11.10 -12.21
N LEU A 74 -11.48 11.07 -13.08
CA LEU A 74 -11.46 11.85 -14.33
C LEU A 74 -12.67 11.51 -15.19
N LYS A 75 -12.98 10.21 -15.35
CA LYS A 75 -14.15 9.77 -16.10
C LYS A 75 -15.46 10.30 -15.51
N ARG A 76 -15.62 10.28 -14.19
CA ARG A 76 -16.82 10.81 -13.50
C ARG A 76 -16.96 12.33 -13.67
N LEU A 77 -15.85 13.05 -13.80
CA LEU A 77 -15.84 14.50 -14.04
C LEU A 77 -15.92 14.88 -15.52
N GLY A 78 -15.96 13.89 -16.44
CA GLY A 78 -15.98 14.13 -17.88
C GLY A 78 -14.65 14.66 -18.44
N ILE A 79 -13.53 14.46 -17.71
CA ILE A 79 -12.19 14.88 -18.13
C ILE A 79 -11.51 13.70 -18.82
N GLU A 80 -10.99 13.94 -20.02
CA GLU A 80 -10.30 12.92 -20.80
C GLU A 80 -8.93 12.58 -20.19
N SER A 81 -8.70 11.29 -19.95
CA SER A 81 -7.39 10.79 -19.48
C SER A 81 -6.48 10.50 -20.67
N ARG A 82 -5.39 11.24 -20.81
CA ARG A 82 -4.41 11.07 -21.90
C ARG A 82 -3.07 10.58 -21.37
N PHE A 83 -2.37 9.77 -22.19
CA PHE A 83 -1.05 9.24 -21.88
C PHE A 83 -0.10 9.48 -23.04
N VAL A 84 1.15 9.83 -22.74
CA VAL A 84 2.25 9.97 -23.70
C VAL A 84 3.41 9.11 -23.21
N ASN A 85 3.83 8.16 -24.03
CA ASN A 85 4.90 7.22 -23.70
C ASN A 85 4.70 6.50 -22.33
N GLY A 86 3.44 6.15 -22.00
CA GLY A 86 3.11 5.48 -20.74
C GLY A 86 3.00 6.41 -19.51
N LEU A 87 3.30 7.69 -19.66
CA LEU A 87 3.14 8.70 -18.61
C LEU A 87 1.83 9.47 -18.83
N ARG A 88 1.11 9.75 -17.75
CA ARG A 88 -0.11 10.57 -17.80
C ARG A 88 0.25 11.99 -18.22
N TYR A 89 -0.40 12.46 -19.28
CA TYR A 89 -0.40 13.88 -19.59
C TYR A 89 -1.30 14.60 -18.55
N THR A 90 -0.69 15.49 -17.79
CA THR A 90 -1.34 16.12 -16.64
C THR A 90 -1.36 17.63 -16.86
N ASP A 91 -2.47 18.14 -17.36
CA ASP A 91 -2.76 19.58 -17.46
C ASP A 91 -3.30 20.14 -16.13
N ASP A 92 -3.60 21.44 -16.10
CA ASP A 92 -4.04 22.12 -14.87
C ASP A 92 -5.32 21.54 -14.28
N ALA A 93 -6.28 21.14 -15.10
CA ALA A 93 -7.51 20.50 -14.64
C ALA A 93 -7.25 19.09 -14.09
N THR A 94 -6.38 18.35 -14.77
CA THR A 94 -6.02 16.98 -14.36
C THR A 94 -5.19 16.96 -13.08
N ILE A 95 -4.26 17.93 -12.88
CA ILE A 95 -3.39 17.91 -11.68
C ILE A 95 -4.17 18.07 -10.39
N ASP A 96 -5.23 18.87 -10.40
CA ASP A 96 -6.06 19.04 -9.19
C ASP A 96 -6.80 17.75 -8.83
N VAL A 97 -7.31 17.02 -9.83
CA VAL A 97 -7.91 15.69 -9.62
C VAL A 97 -6.87 14.70 -9.09
N VAL A 98 -5.67 14.69 -9.67
CA VAL A 98 -4.57 13.82 -9.21
C VAL A 98 -4.22 14.09 -7.75
N LYS A 99 -4.06 15.37 -7.36
CA LYS A 99 -3.80 15.77 -5.97
C LYS A 99 -4.92 15.31 -5.03
N MET A 100 -6.17 15.60 -5.36
CA MET A 100 -7.33 15.20 -4.55
C MET A 100 -7.41 13.68 -4.37
N VAL A 101 -7.23 12.92 -5.45
CA VAL A 101 -7.33 11.47 -5.40
C VAL A 101 -6.16 10.85 -4.62
N LEU A 102 -4.93 11.24 -4.90
CA LEU A 102 -3.78 10.63 -4.25
C LEU A 102 -3.70 10.99 -2.77
N SER A 103 -3.82 12.26 -2.40
CA SER A 103 -3.65 12.71 -1.01
C SER A 103 -4.94 12.62 -0.17
N GLY A 104 -6.08 12.92 -0.78
CA GLY A 104 -7.38 12.93 -0.06
C GLY A 104 -8.05 11.55 -0.01
N LYS A 105 -8.06 10.81 -1.12
CA LYS A 105 -8.74 9.51 -1.21
C LYS A 105 -7.79 8.36 -0.87
N VAL A 106 -6.87 8.02 -1.79
CA VAL A 106 -6.06 6.79 -1.68
C VAL A 106 -5.20 6.77 -0.43
N ASN A 107 -4.48 7.86 -0.13
CA ASN A 107 -3.66 7.95 1.07
C ASN A 107 -4.47 7.71 2.35
N LYS A 108 -5.65 8.32 2.48
CA LYS A 108 -6.49 8.20 3.68
C LYS A 108 -7.18 6.84 3.78
N GLU A 109 -7.59 6.26 2.66
CA GLU A 109 -8.13 4.89 2.62
C GLU A 109 -7.08 3.86 3.09
N LEU A 110 -5.81 4.00 2.67
CA LEU A 110 -4.73 3.12 3.12
C LEU A 110 -4.44 3.27 4.62
N VAL A 111 -4.42 4.48 5.15
CA VAL A 111 -4.28 4.71 6.60
C VAL A 111 -5.42 4.08 7.37
N GLN A 112 -6.66 4.24 6.91
CA GLN A 112 -7.85 3.63 7.52
C GLN A 112 -7.77 2.10 7.47
N LEU A 113 -7.36 1.53 6.34
CA LEU A 113 -7.25 0.09 6.15
C LEU A 113 -6.18 -0.51 7.08
N LEU A 114 -5.02 0.13 7.20
CA LEU A 114 -3.99 -0.27 8.17
C LEU A 114 -4.51 -0.21 9.61
N ALA A 115 -5.30 0.82 9.96
CA ALA A 115 -5.92 0.91 11.29
C ALA A 115 -6.92 -0.23 11.56
N GLN A 116 -7.69 -0.68 10.56
CA GLN A 116 -8.58 -1.84 10.66
C GLN A 116 -7.79 -3.13 10.99
N HIS A 117 -6.57 -3.25 10.45
CA HIS A 117 -5.63 -4.33 10.77
C HIS A 117 -4.81 -4.07 12.05
N LYS A 118 -5.21 -3.10 12.88
CA LYS A 118 -4.54 -2.73 14.14
C LYS A 118 -3.12 -2.19 13.96
N GLY A 119 -2.80 -1.71 12.76
CA GLY A 119 -1.57 -0.97 12.49
C GLY A 119 -1.72 0.50 12.81
N ASN A 120 -0.61 1.16 13.16
CA ASN A 120 -0.54 2.60 13.34
C ASN A 120 0.17 3.23 12.14
N ALA A 121 -0.53 4.09 11.41
CA ALA A 121 0.01 4.72 10.22
C ALA A 121 -0.33 6.21 10.16
N VAL A 122 0.56 6.98 9.57
CA VAL A 122 0.35 8.40 9.25
C VAL A 122 0.48 8.57 7.75
N GLY A 123 -0.54 9.17 7.14
CA GLY A 123 -0.52 9.46 5.70
C GLY A 123 0.14 10.82 5.44
N LEU A 124 1.30 10.80 4.78
CA LEU A 124 2.03 11.97 4.34
C LEU A 124 1.81 12.21 2.85
N CYS A 125 1.94 13.44 2.42
CA CYS A 125 1.98 13.83 1.00
C CYS A 125 3.04 14.92 0.80
N GLY A 126 3.50 15.10 -0.44
CA GLY A 126 4.52 16.07 -0.82
C GLY A 126 3.98 17.44 -1.26
N ILE A 127 2.70 17.72 -0.97
CA ILE A 127 2.01 18.97 -1.33
C ILE A 127 1.60 19.73 -0.08
#